data_7ef944fea62f700033bdb7f322b88f68
#
_entry.id   7ef944fea62f700033bdb7f322b88f68
#
_cell.length_a   1.000
_cell.length_b   1.000
_cell.length_c   1.000
_cell.angle_alpha   90.00
_cell.angle_beta   90.00
_cell.angle_gamma   90.00
#
_symmetry.space_group_name_H-M   'P 1'
#
loop_
_entity.id
_entity.type
_entity.pdbx_description
1 polymer ?
#
loop_
_entity_poly.entity_id
_entity_poly.type
_entity_poly.pdbx_seq_one_letter_code
_entity_poly.pdbx_strand_id
1 'polypeptide(L)'
;NYDDVLGMPALLSILSYTRFFESDCVVTEIEAAESPSMDGTTVSKELIFTLSSEVSLPKRISCRFEEFYLTAEGNTAKLSVRLYDGELKFFLDNPKDYYYLPEEDTAYPKSIASGVDKAHKKQATKATCFTKKSGIFLPQYESVVTPEFRIHSPKEKKSYFELSEAFLHSDEVLTTYVR
;
A
#
# COMPACT_ATOMS: atom_id res chain seq x y z
N ASN A 1 9.57 -19.50 -44.24
CA ASN A 1 8.16 -19.46 -43.79
C ASN A 1 7.72 -20.68 -42.96
N TYR A 2 8.24 -21.88 -43.28
CA TYR A 2 7.93 -23.10 -42.54
C TYR A 2 8.53 -23.06 -41.11
N ASP A 3 9.77 -22.62 -40.99
CA ASP A 3 10.46 -22.48 -39.71
C ASP A 3 9.83 -21.38 -38.82
N ASP A 4 9.34 -20.31 -39.44
CA ASP A 4 8.62 -19.25 -38.75
C ASP A 4 7.30 -19.77 -38.16
N VAL A 5 6.57 -20.59 -38.88
CA VAL A 5 5.32 -21.22 -38.44
C VAL A 5 5.57 -22.22 -37.30
N LEU A 6 6.68 -22.98 -37.36
CA LEU A 6 7.08 -23.91 -36.31
C LEU A 6 7.54 -23.18 -35.02
N GLY A 7 8.13 -22.00 -35.18
CA GLY A 7 8.56 -21.16 -34.04
C GLY A 7 7.41 -20.45 -33.31
N MET A 8 6.28 -20.22 -34.02
CA MET A 8 5.14 -19.49 -33.43
C MET A 8 4.57 -20.08 -32.13
N PRO A 9 4.36 -21.42 -31.98
CA PRO A 9 3.88 -21.99 -30.74
C PRO A 9 4.79 -21.71 -29.53
N ALA A 10 6.11 -21.62 -29.73
CA ALA A 10 7.06 -21.26 -28.68
C ALA A 10 6.90 -19.82 -28.23
N LEU A 11 6.52 -18.91 -29.13
CA LEU A 11 6.24 -17.51 -28.81
C LEU A 11 4.93 -17.33 -28.02
N LEU A 12 3.98 -18.24 -28.16
CA LEU A 12 2.72 -18.18 -27.41
C LEU A 12 2.93 -18.27 -25.89
N SER A 13 4.02 -18.91 -25.45
CA SER A 13 4.36 -18.98 -24.03
C SER A 13 4.64 -17.59 -23.44
N ILE A 14 5.04 -16.61 -24.24
CA ILE A 14 5.25 -15.21 -23.80
C ILE A 14 3.93 -14.56 -23.39
N LEU A 15 2.83 -14.92 -24.02
CA LEU A 15 1.50 -14.41 -23.68
C LEU A 15 1.05 -14.82 -22.27
N SER A 16 1.64 -15.88 -21.70
CA SER A 16 1.34 -16.29 -20.33
C SER A 16 1.73 -15.21 -19.32
N TYR A 17 2.74 -14.41 -19.58
CA TYR A 17 3.13 -13.32 -18.70
C TYR A 17 2.06 -12.22 -18.63
N THR A 18 1.56 -11.78 -19.78
CA THR A 18 0.48 -10.79 -19.84
C THR A 18 -0.78 -11.33 -19.16
N ARG A 19 -1.18 -12.56 -19.51
CA ARG A 19 -2.36 -13.22 -18.92
C ARG A 19 -2.24 -13.39 -17.42
N PHE A 20 -1.05 -13.70 -16.91
CA PHE A 20 -0.82 -13.86 -15.48
C PHE A 20 -1.12 -12.56 -14.71
N PHE A 21 -0.68 -11.41 -15.23
CA PHE A 21 -0.95 -10.11 -14.61
C PHE A 21 -2.36 -9.58 -14.85
N GLU A 22 -3.07 -10.08 -15.85
CA GLU A 22 -4.46 -9.72 -16.14
C GLU A 22 -5.46 -10.66 -15.45
N SER A 23 -5.03 -11.84 -15.02
CA SER A 23 -5.88 -12.83 -14.36
C SER A 23 -6.11 -12.49 -12.89
N ASP A 24 -7.26 -12.91 -12.37
CA ASP A 24 -7.50 -12.84 -10.94
C ASP A 24 -6.59 -13.84 -10.21
N CYS A 25 -6.00 -13.37 -9.12
CA CYS A 25 -5.20 -14.18 -8.21
C CYS A 25 -5.96 -14.34 -6.89
N VAL A 26 -5.86 -15.52 -6.29
CA VAL A 26 -6.43 -15.80 -4.98
C VAL A 26 -5.32 -15.81 -3.93
N VAL A 27 -5.50 -15.06 -2.85
CA VAL A 27 -4.60 -15.11 -1.69
C VAL A 27 -4.83 -16.42 -0.96
N THR A 28 -3.79 -17.26 -0.88
CA THR A 28 -3.86 -18.59 -0.23
C THR A 28 -3.24 -18.58 1.15
N GLU A 29 -2.31 -17.67 1.41
CA GLU A 29 -1.59 -17.58 2.69
C GLU A 29 -1.08 -16.17 2.90
N ILE A 30 -1.03 -15.72 4.15
CA ILE A 30 -0.44 -14.45 4.58
C ILE A 30 0.51 -14.74 5.72
N GLU A 31 1.77 -14.35 5.54
CA GLU A 31 2.82 -14.52 6.54
C GLU A 31 3.41 -13.15 6.92
N ALA A 32 3.64 -12.93 8.22
CA ALA A 32 4.44 -11.80 8.67
C ALA A 32 5.91 -12.22 8.72
N ALA A 33 6.78 -11.40 8.15
CA ALA A 33 8.22 -11.63 8.13
C ALA A 33 8.97 -10.39 8.60
N GLU A 34 10.17 -10.61 9.10
CA GLU A 34 11.12 -9.54 9.41
C GLU A 34 12.35 -9.72 8.52
N SER A 35 12.76 -8.67 7.85
CA SER A 35 13.95 -8.68 7.02
C SER A 35 14.92 -7.57 7.46
N PRO A 36 16.24 -7.80 7.37
CA PRO A 36 17.21 -6.72 7.58
C PRO A 36 16.94 -5.60 6.57
N SER A 37 16.92 -4.36 7.03
CA SER A 37 16.83 -3.21 6.13
C SER A 37 18.06 -3.16 5.24
N MET A 38 17.97 -2.50 4.08
CA MET A 38 19.09 -2.40 3.12
C MET A 38 20.35 -1.76 3.72
N ASP A 39 20.22 -0.97 4.77
CA ASP A 39 21.31 -0.36 5.53
C ASP A 39 21.89 -1.27 6.62
N GLY A 40 21.27 -2.43 6.86
CA GLY A 40 21.70 -3.40 7.87
C GLY A 40 21.55 -2.95 9.33
N THR A 41 20.97 -1.76 9.56
CA THR A 41 20.87 -1.15 10.90
C THR A 41 19.50 -1.34 11.53
N THR A 42 18.48 -1.55 10.72
CA THR A 42 17.07 -1.69 11.17
C THR A 42 16.46 -2.97 10.63
N VAL A 43 15.44 -3.47 11.34
CA VAL A 43 14.63 -4.59 10.89
C VAL A 43 13.35 -4.02 10.27
N SER A 44 13.08 -4.33 9.01
CA SER A 44 11.83 -3.99 8.37
C SER A 44 10.84 -5.13 8.51
N LYS A 45 9.61 -4.80 8.88
CA LYS A 45 8.49 -5.73 8.91
C LYS A 45 7.87 -5.82 7.52
N GLU A 46 7.55 -7.00 7.09
CA GLU A 46 6.92 -7.27 5.79
C GLU A 46 5.74 -8.21 5.96
N LEU A 47 4.71 -8.02 5.12
CA LEU A 47 3.67 -9.04 4.90
C LEU A 47 3.95 -9.72 3.56
N ILE A 48 3.91 -11.04 3.57
CA ILE A 48 4.09 -11.87 2.38
C ILE A 48 2.76 -12.52 2.06
N PHE A 49 2.19 -12.15 0.92
CA PHE A 49 0.98 -12.75 0.37
C PHE A 49 1.38 -13.85 -0.61
N THR A 50 0.99 -15.09 -0.35
CA THR A 50 1.11 -16.19 -1.32
C THR A 50 -0.15 -16.21 -2.17
N LEU A 51 0.03 -16.09 -3.48
CA LEU A 51 -1.03 -15.95 -4.47
C LEU A 51 -1.07 -17.19 -5.36
N SER A 52 -2.25 -17.66 -5.69
CA SER A 52 -2.50 -18.69 -6.70
C SER A 52 -3.19 -18.09 -7.91
N SER A 53 -2.70 -18.41 -9.11
CA SER A 53 -3.27 -18.01 -10.39
C SER A 53 -3.67 -19.24 -11.21
N GLU A 54 -4.69 -19.13 -12.05
CA GLU A 54 -5.02 -20.15 -13.03
C GLU A 54 -4.02 -20.21 -14.20
N VAL A 55 -3.26 -19.14 -14.39
CA VAL A 55 -2.27 -19.01 -15.46
C VAL A 55 -0.90 -19.42 -14.96
N SER A 56 -0.25 -20.35 -15.66
CA SER A 56 1.09 -20.81 -15.34
C SER A 56 2.16 -20.02 -16.09
N LEU A 57 3.15 -19.53 -15.38
CA LEU A 57 4.32 -18.88 -15.95
C LEU A 57 5.35 -19.91 -16.40
N PRO A 58 5.91 -19.76 -17.63
CA PRO A 58 6.89 -20.71 -18.16
C PRO A 58 8.26 -20.62 -17.47
N LYS A 59 8.59 -19.48 -16.87
CA LYS A 59 9.82 -19.26 -16.09
C LYS A 59 9.55 -18.33 -14.93
N ARG A 60 10.35 -18.48 -13.88
CA ARG A 60 10.33 -17.58 -12.72
C ARG A 60 10.60 -16.14 -13.13
N ILE A 61 9.82 -15.24 -12.58
CA ILE A 61 10.02 -13.79 -12.66
C ILE A 61 10.19 -13.21 -11.28
N SER A 62 10.85 -12.07 -11.19
CA SER A 62 10.89 -11.25 -9.99
C SER A 62 10.94 -9.77 -10.37
N CYS A 63 10.22 -8.95 -9.66
CA CYS A 63 10.28 -7.50 -9.82
C CYS A 63 10.14 -6.81 -8.47
N ARG A 64 10.72 -5.62 -8.38
CA ARG A 64 10.63 -4.76 -7.19
C ARG A 64 10.14 -3.39 -7.63
N PHE A 65 9.19 -2.87 -6.86
CA PHE A 65 8.69 -1.52 -7.02
C PHE A 65 8.47 -0.93 -5.62
N GLU A 66 9.30 0.01 -5.24
CA GLU A 66 9.30 0.66 -3.90
C GLU A 66 9.22 -0.35 -2.74
N GLU A 67 8.10 -0.39 -2.02
CA GLU A 67 7.86 -1.30 -0.88
C GLU A 67 7.40 -2.70 -1.30
N PHE A 68 7.13 -2.91 -2.58
CA PHE A 68 6.61 -4.18 -3.11
C PHE A 68 7.73 -5.01 -3.75
N TYR A 69 7.75 -6.29 -3.46
CA TYR A 69 8.61 -7.26 -4.13
C TYR A 69 7.80 -8.49 -4.52
N LEU A 70 7.68 -8.72 -5.82
CA LEU A 70 6.96 -9.85 -6.39
C LEU A 70 7.94 -10.89 -6.91
N THR A 71 7.69 -12.14 -6.58
CA THR A 71 8.27 -13.31 -7.27
C THR A 71 7.16 -14.22 -7.71
N ALA A 72 7.22 -14.75 -8.93
CA ALA A 72 6.24 -15.68 -9.43
C ALA A 72 6.88 -16.80 -10.26
N GLU A 73 6.38 -18.02 -10.11
CA GLU A 73 6.84 -19.22 -10.78
C GLU A 73 5.69 -20.22 -10.90
N GLY A 74 5.51 -20.79 -12.10
CA GLY A 74 4.35 -21.65 -12.35
C GLY A 74 3.04 -20.91 -12.06
N ASN A 75 2.19 -21.50 -11.26
CA ASN A 75 0.88 -20.96 -10.87
C ASN A 75 0.91 -20.16 -9.55
N THR A 76 2.08 -19.96 -8.95
CA THR A 76 2.20 -19.34 -7.65
C THR A 76 2.99 -18.05 -7.72
N ALA A 77 2.55 -17.03 -6.99
CA ALA A 77 3.33 -15.83 -6.76
C ALA A 77 3.44 -15.54 -5.26
N LYS A 78 4.53 -14.86 -4.88
CA LYS A 78 4.71 -14.28 -3.56
C LYS A 78 4.91 -12.78 -3.70
N LEU A 79 4.00 -12.02 -3.09
CA LEU A 79 4.06 -10.57 -3.01
C LEU A 79 4.49 -10.19 -1.59
N SER A 80 5.71 -9.72 -1.43
CA SER A 80 6.21 -9.14 -0.18
C SER A 80 5.95 -7.64 -0.19
N VAL A 81 5.30 -7.15 0.86
CA VAL A 81 4.96 -5.74 1.06
C VAL A 81 5.59 -5.25 2.34
N ARG A 82 6.48 -4.26 2.23
CA ARG A 82 7.11 -3.64 3.40
C ARG A 82 6.10 -2.77 4.14
N LEU A 83 5.98 -3.01 5.44
CA LEU A 83 5.14 -2.24 6.34
C LEU A 83 5.80 -0.91 6.73
N TYR A 84 5.00 0.11 6.89
CA TYR A 84 5.40 1.35 7.52
C TYR A 84 5.02 1.28 9.01
N ASP A 85 6.02 1.33 9.89
CA ASP A 85 5.84 1.36 11.34
C ASP A 85 6.20 2.77 11.83
N GLY A 86 5.20 3.54 12.26
CA GLY A 86 5.41 4.93 12.66
C GLY A 86 4.16 5.77 12.68
N GLU A 87 4.33 7.09 12.61
CA GLU A 87 3.25 8.07 12.64
C GLU A 87 2.94 8.59 11.24
N LEU A 88 1.66 8.54 10.85
CA LEU A 88 1.14 9.04 9.58
C LEU A 88 0.04 10.09 9.81
N LYS A 89 -0.19 10.91 8.78
CA LYS A 89 -1.20 11.99 8.77
C LYS A 89 -2.49 11.51 8.12
N PHE A 90 -3.58 11.71 8.82
CA PHE A 90 -4.93 11.61 8.28
C PHE A 90 -5.44 13.02 7.96
N PHE A 91 -5.58 13.34 6.68
CA PHE A 91 -6.04 14.64 6.22
C PHE A 91 -7.56 14.74 6.32
N LEU A 92 -8.02 15.80 6.96
CA LEU A 92 -9.43 16.08 7.17
C LEU A 92 -10.00 16.96 6.07
N ASP A 93 -11.25 16.73 5.73
CA ASP A 93 -12.00 17.59 4.85
C ASP A 93 -12.37 18.92 5.53
N ASN A 94 -12.71 19.93 4.72
CA ASN A 94 -13.19 21.23 5.20
C ASN A 94 -12.25 21.97 6.17
N PRO A 95 -11.04 22.37 5.74
CA PRO A 95 -10.09 23.07 6.60
C PRO A 95 -10.66 24.32 7.29
N LYS A 96 -11.73 24.90 6.74
CA LYS A 96 -12.41 26.06 7.33
C LYS A 96 -12.99 25.79 8.72
N ASP A 97 -13.27 24.54 9.05
CA ASP A 97 -13.87 24.14 10.32
C ASP A 97 -12.84 23.81 11.41
N TYR A 98 -11.55 23.93 11.06
CA TYR A 98 -10.45 23.56 11.95
C TYR A 98 -9.46 24.68 12.18
N TYR A 99 -8.84 24.67 13.35
CA TYR A 99 -7.61 25.40 13.66
C TYR A 99 -6.44 24.43 13.71
N TYR A 100 -5.33 24.82 13.10
CA TYR A 100 -4.05 24.13 13.23
C TYR A 100 -3.27 24.70 14.41
N LEU A 101 -2.79 23.85 15.30
CA LEU A 101 -1.96 24.17 16.44
C LEU A 101 -0.51 23.82 16.09
N PRO A 102 0.37 24.81 15.83
CA PRO A 102 1.74 24.54 15.39
C PRO A 102 2.59 23.78 16.41
N GLU A 103 2.36 23.97 17.71
CA GLU A 103 3.12 23.31 18.77
C GLU A 103 2.80 21.80 18.85
N GLU A 104 1.57 21.41 18.53
CA GLU A 104 1.13 20.02 18.51
C GLU A 104 1.22 19.39 17.10
N ASP A 105 1.45 20.23 16.08
CA ASP A 105 1.46 19.87 14.67
C ASP A 105 0.22 19.04 14.28
N THR A 106 -0.97 19.52 14.68
CA THR A 106 -2.25 18.83 14.50
C THR A 106 -3.39 19.83 14.35
N ALA A 107 -4.44 19.45 13.62
CA ALA A 107 -5.65 20.25 13.47
C ALA A 107 -6.75 19.81 14.45
N TYR A 108 -7.41 20.79 15.04
CA TYR A 108 -8.55 20.57 15.93
C TYR A 108 -9.81 21.29 15.44
N PRO A 109 -11.00 20.71 15.64
CA PRO A 109 -12.26 21.40 15.38
C PRO A 109 -12.31 22.76 16.09
N LYS A 110 -12.87 23.75 15.44
CA LYS A 110 -13.00 25.12 15.99
C LYS A 110 -13.72 25.16 17.34
N SER A 111 -14.69 24.26 17.53
CA SER A 111 -15.42 24.12 18.80
C SER A 111 -14.48 23.77 19.97
N ILE A 112 -13.52 22.89 19.74
CA ILE A 112 -12.54 22.45 20.76
C ILE A 112 -11.46 23.51 20.94
N ALA A 113 -10.90 24.01 19.83
CA ALA A 113 -9.80 24.99 19.88
C ALA A 113 -10.28 26.44 20.15
N SER A 114 -11.54 26.67 20.47
CA SER A 114 -12.07 28.02 20.77
C SER A 114 -11.37 28.66 21.95
N GLY A 115 -11.06 27.88 22.99
CA GLY A 115 -10.39 28.33 24.22
C GLY A 115 -8.87 28.55 24.12
N VAL A 116 -8.24 28.13 23.01
CA VAL A 116 -6.79 28.31 22.78
C VAL A 116 -6.52 29.76 22.41
N ASP A 117 -5.43 30.35 22.92
CA ASP A 117 -5.03 31.72 22.57
C ASP A 117 -4.78 31.83 21.03
N LYS A 118 -5.11 33.01 20.49
CA LYS A 118 -4.92 33.32 19.08
C LYS A 118 -3.45 33.23 18.64
N ALA A 119 -2.51 33.45 19.56
CA ALA A 119 -1.09 33.33 19.27
C ALA A 119 -0.64 31.91 18.94
N HIS A 120 -1.31 30.88 19.50
CA HIS A 120 -0.95 29.46 19.39
C HIS A 120 -1.82 28.68 18.40
N LYS A 121 -2.74 29.33 17.71
CA LYS A 121 -3.56 28.70 16.67
C LYS A 121 -3.60 29.47 15.37
N LYS A 122 -3.69 28.75 14.25
CA LYS A 122 -3.85 29.31 12.91
C LYS A 122 -5.03 28.67 12.20
N GLN A 123 -5.67 29.41 11.29
CA GLN A 123 -6.67 28.78 10.42
C GLN A 123 -6.03 27.63 9.66
N ALA A 124 -6.62 26.44 9.73
CA ALA A 124 -6.12 25.29 8.99
C ALA A 124 -6.24 25.51 7.49
N THR A 125 -5.31 24.97 6.75
CA THR A 125 -5.24 24.94 5.28
C THR A 125 -5.33 23.49 4.81
N LYS A 126 -5.46 23.22 3.52
CA LYS A 126 -5.44 21.85 2.99
C LYS A 126 -4.17 21.07 3.40
N ALA A 127 -3.05 21.76 3.58
CA ALA A 127 -1.78 21.13 3.98
C ALA A 127 -1.64 20.92 5.49
N THR A 128 -2.36 21.70 6.31
CA THR A 128 -2.24 21.66 7.79
C THR A 128 -3.50 21.14 8.48
N CYS A 129 -4.52 20.73 7.70
CA CYS A 129 -5.75 20.15 8.25
C CYS A 129 -5.63 18.63 8.34
N PHE A 130 -4.90 18.15 9.34
CA PHE A 130 -4.68 16.72 9.56
C PHE A 130 -4.62 16.40 11.04
N THR A 131 -4.91 15.13 11.35
CA THR A 131 -4.58 14.47 12.61
C THR A 131 -3.49 13.46 12.37
N LYS A 132 -2.82 13.02 13.44
CA LYS A 132 -1.75 12.03 13.39
C LYS A 132 -2.21 10.72 14.00
N LYS A 133 -1.72 9.62 13.45
CA LYS A 133 -1.93 8.29 14.01
C LYS A 133 -0.64 7.49 13.91
N SER A 134 -0.23 6.92 15.05
CA SER A 134 0.87 5.96 15.11
C SER A 134 0.33 4.55 15.00
N GLY A 135 1.02 3.71 14.25
CA GLY A 135 0.60 2.32 14.01
C GLY A 135 1.46 1.63 12.98
N ILE A 136 0.96 0.48 12.52
CA ILE A 136 1.55 -0.29 11.42
C ILE A 136 0.63 -0.16 10.21
N PHE A 137 1.18 0.25 9.08
CA PHE A 137 0.42 0.59 7.89
C PHE A 137 0.93 -0.17 6.66
N LEU A 138 0.00 -0.46 5.75
CA LEU A 138 0.26 -0.99 4.42
C LEU A 138 0.18 0.12 3.37
N PRO A 139 1.12 0.18 2.41
CA PRO A 139 1.06 1.12 1.29
C PRO A 139 -0.01 0.72 0.28
N GLN A 140 -0.66 1.69 -0.35
CA GLN A 140 -1.55 1.51 -1.49
C GLN A 140 -1.43 2.67 -2.48
N TYR A 141 -1.60 2.38 -3.77
CA TYR A 141 -1.59 3.37 -4.85
C TYR A 141 -2.99 3.70 -5.36
N GLU A 142 -3.91 2.78 -5.16
CA GLU A 142 -5.34 2.96 -5.37
C GLU A 142 -6.05 2.95 -4.03
N SER A 143 -7.18 3.65 -3.92
CA SER A 143 -7.95 3.73 -2.67
C SER A 143 -8.77 2.47 -2.45
N VAL A 144 -8.11 1.39 -2.08
CA VAL A 144 -8.75 0.09 -1.80
C VAL A 144 -9.32 0.06 -0.39
N VAL A 145 -8.56 0.57 0.59
CA VAL A 145 -8.94 0.56 2.00
C VAL A 145 -8.95 1.97 2.56
N THR A 146 -9.97 2.29 3.32
CA THR A 146 -10.15 3.56 4.03
C THR A 146 -10.19 3.33 5.56
N PRO A 147 -9.76 4.28 6.39
CA PRO A 147 -9.23 5.62 6.06
C PRO A 147 -7.82 5.60 5.47
N GLU A 148 -7.52 6.59 4.63
CA GLU A 148 -6.21 6.77 4.00
C GLU A 148 -5.32 7.70 4.80
N PHE A 149 -4.08 7.28 4.99
CA PHE A 149 -3.03 8.07 5.64
C PHE A 149 -1.93 8.43 4.64
N ARG A 150 -1.22 9.51 4.89
CA ARG A 150 -0.09 9.98 4.07
C ARG A 150 1.05 10.47 4.93
N ILE A 151 2.26 10.53 4.37
CA ILE A 151 3.46 10.94 5.11
C ILE A 151 3.52 12.47 5.20
N HIS A 152 3.45 13.17 4.07
CA HIS A 152 3.72 14.61 4.02
C HIS A 152 2.56 15.45 3.51
N SER A 153 1.85 15.01 2.48
CA SER A 153 0.91 15.85 1.73
C SER A 153 -0.36 15.11 1.32
N PRO A 154 -1.53 15.78 1.33
CA PRO A 154 -2.78 15.18 0.85
C PRO A 154 -2.77 14.90 -0.66
N LYS A 155 -1.75 15.38 -1.39
CA LYS A 155 -1.63 15.19 -2.84
C LYS A 155 -0.72 14.01 -3.23
N GLU A 156 -0.14 13.31 -2.26
CA GLU A 156 0.65 12.12 -2.55
C GLU A 156 -0.22 11.06 -3.23
N LYS A 157 0.31 10.46 -4.31
CA LYS A 157 -0.36 9.35 -5.01
C LYS A 157 -0.41 8.10 -4.15
N LYS A 158 0.70 7.85 -3.45
CA LYS A 158 0.80 6.75 -2.49
C LYS A 158 0.12 7.15 -1.19
N SER A 159 -0.82 6.33 -0.75
CA SER A 159 -1.43 6.41 0.57
C SER A 159 -1.15 5.13 1.35
N TYR A 160 -1.54 5.13 2.58
CA TYR A 160 -1.38 4.01 3.50
C TYR A 160 -2.70 3.79 4.23
N PHE A 161 -2.96 2.54 4.61
CA PHE A 161 -4.05 2.20 5.51
C PHE A 161 -3.53 1.39 6.69
N GLU A 162 -4.21 1.49 7.82
CA GLU A 162 -3.82 0.75 9.02
C GLU A 162 -4.02 -0.75 8.84
N LEU A 163 -2.98 -1.52 9.15
CA LEU A 163 -3.08 -2.98 9.18
C LEU A 163 -4.06 -3.39 10.29
N SER A 164 -5.14 -4.05 9.92
CA SER A 164 -6.20 -4.48 10.84
C SER A 164 -6.57 -5.94 10.60
N GLU A 165 -7.09 -6.58 11.65
CA GLU A 165 -7.67 -7.93 11.56
C GLU A 165 -8.78 -8.01 10.51
N ALA A 166 -9.60 -6.96 10.39
CA ALA A 166 -10.67 -6.89 9.40
C ALA A 166 -10.14 -6.98 7.96
N PHE A 167 -9.00 -6.35 7.68
CA PHE A 167 -8.33 -6.47 6.37
C PHE A 167 -7.83 -7.88 6.13
N LEU A 168 -7.15 -8.48 7.12
CA LEU A 168 -6.55 -9.82 7.00
C LEU A 168 -7.59 -10.95 6.81
N HIS A 169 -8.84 -10.73 7.22
CA HIS A 169 -9.91 -11.73 7.13
C HIS A 169 -10.94 -11.45 6.02
N SER A 170 -10.70 -10.46 5.16
CA SER A 170 -11.61 -10.13 4.06
C SER A 170 -11.02 -10.54 2.71
N ASP A 171 -11.41 -11.70 2.21
CA ASP A 171 -10.95 -12.23 0.93
C ASP A 171 -11.19 -11.27 -0.24
N GLU A 172 -12.31 -10.55 -0.24
CA GLU A 172 -12.66 -9.58 -1.27
C GLU A 172 -11.69 -8.40 -1.28
N VAL A 173 -11.39 -7.85 -0.10
CA VAL A 173 -10.47 -6.71 0.04
C VAL A 173 -9.03 -7.15 -0.25
N LEU A 174 -8.62 -8.33 0.22
CA LEU A 174 -7.31 -8.91 -0.07
C LEU A 174 -7.10 -9.11 -1.57
N THR A 175 -8.07 -9.71 -2.26
CA THR A 175 -8.01 -9.91 -3.71
C THR A 175 -7.90 -8.58 -4.46
N THR A 176 -8.66 -7.57 -4.03
CA THR A 176 -8.59 -6.23 -4.63
C THR A 176 -7.25 -5.56 -4.38
N TYR A 177 -6.69 -5.73 -3.19
CA TYR A 177 -5.42 -5.12 -2.79
C TYR A 177 -4.21 -5.70 -3.55
N VAL A 178 -4.18 -7.01 -3.80
CA VAL A 178 -3.05 -7.68 -4.46
C VAL A 178 -3.10 -7.62 -6.00
N ARG A 179 -4.21 -7.17 -6.57
CA ARG A 179 -4.44 -7.00 -8.01
C ARG A 179 -3.81 -5.71 -8.55
#